data_a43142baad4a9e225bbe288088d9c3b0
#
_entry.id   a43142baad4a9e225bbe288088d9c3b0
#
_cell.length_a   1.000
_cell.length_b   1.000
_cell.length_c   1.000
_cell.angle_alpha   90.00
_cell.angle_beta   90.00
_cell.angle_gamma   90.00
#
_symmetry.space_group_name_H-M   'P 1'
#
loop_
_entity.id
_entity.type
_entity.pdbx_description
1 polymer ?
#
loop_
_entity_poly.entity_id
_entity_poly.type
_entity_poly.pdbx_seq_one_letter_code
_entity_poly.pdbx_strand_id
1 'polypeptide(L)'
;MTRTPNRLGVHPGLRRSDFRLVAHGGFGDGQNAYAHSMAWFKGHLYVATTRGNFPFMKARLPIGMDVWPVECPADPYDLDMRAEIWRYDPLRDE
;
A
#
# COMPACT_ATOMS: atom_id res chain seq x y z
N MET A 1 28.53 -0.21 4.08
CA MET A 1 28.40 -1.04 2.87
C MET A 1 29.02 -0.30 1.70
N THR A 2 29.96 -0.93 1.05
CA THR A 2 30.64 -0.28 -0.09
C THR A 2 29.86 -0.60 -1.35
N ARG A 3 29.42 0.43 -2.03
CA ARG A 3 28.78 0.28 -3.32
C ARG A 3 29.85 -0.03 -4.38
N THR A 4 29.66 -1.10 -5.13
CA THR A 4 30.53 -1.39 -6.26
C THR A 4 30.26 -0.39 -7.38
N PRO A 5 31.23 0.44 -7.75
CA PRO A 5 31.01 1.39 -8.83
C PRO A 5 30.89 0.68 -10.17
N ASN A 6 29.98 1.14 -10.98
CA ASN A 6 29.94 0.72 -12.38
C ASN A 6 31.01 1.51 -13.14
N ARG A 7 32.11 0.83 -13.47
CA ARG A 7 33.28 1.46 -14.09
C ARG A 7 33.00 2.04 -15.46
N LEU A 8 31.96 1.56 -16.11
CA LEU A 8 31.57 2.06 -17.43
C LEU A 8 30.57 3.20 -17.34
N GLY A 9 30.23 3.63 -16.13
CA GLY A 9 29.23 4.64 -15.92
C GLY A 9 27.82 4.17 -16.29
N VAL A 10 27.66 2.88 -16.54
CA VAL A 10 26.40 2.27 -16.95
C VAL A 10 25.98 1.25 -15.92
N HIS A 11 25.33 1.72 -14.88
CA HIS A 11 24.70 0.81 -13.93
C HIS A 11 23.20 0.83 -14.20
N PRO A 12 22.62 -0.26 -14.72
CA PRO A 12 21.21 -0.27 -15.12
C PRO A 12 20.26 -0.08 -13.95
N GLY A 13 20.72 -0.34 -12.71
CA GLY A 13 19.85 -0.33 -11.56
C GLY A 13 18.73 -1.35 -11.70
N LEU A 14 17.63 -1.15 -10.98
CA LEU A 14 16.45 -1.97 -11.09
C LEU A 14 15.64 -1.55 -12.31
N ARG A 15 15.19 -2.53 -13.07
CA ARG A 15 14.33 -2.36 -14.23
C ARG A 15 12.89 -2.66 -13.84
N ARG A 16 11.96 -2.18 -14.62
CA ARG A 16 10.55 -2.50 -14.43
C ARG A 16 10.29 -4.02 -14.43
N SER A 17 11.03 -4.76 -15.26
CA SER A 17 10.95 -6.22 -15.35
C SER A 17 11.46 -6.95 -14.12
N ASP A 18 12.19 -6.26 -13.24
CA ASP A 18 12.65 -6.84 -11.97
C ASP A 18 11.57 -6.84 -10.90
N PHE A 19 10.44 -6.23 -11.19
CA PHE A 19 9.32 -6.12 -10.26
C PHE A 19 8.13 -6.94 -10.75
N ARG A 20 7.43 -7.52 -9.80
CA ARG A 20 6.18 -8.23 -10.05
C ARG A 20 5.12 -7.72 -9.09
N LEU A 21 3.94 -7.43 -9.61
CA LEU A 21 2.82 -7.03 -8.78
C LEU A 21 2.32 -8.25 -8.00
N VAL A 22 2.38 -8.19 -6.68
CA VAL A 22 1.96 -9.27 -5.79
C VAL A 22 0.49 -9.11 -5.40
N ALA A 23 0.03 -7.89 -5.25
CA ALA A 23 -1.35 -7.59 -4.89
C ALA A 23 -1.80 -6.29 -5.55
N HIS A 24 -3.08 -6.21 -5.86
CA HIS A 24 -3.67 -4.98 -6.38
C HIS A 24 -3.91 -3.97 -5.24
N GLY A 25 -4.10 -2.71 -5.61
CA GLY A 25 -4.26 -1.62 -4.66
C GLY A 25 -5.25 -1.95 -3.53
N GLY A 26 -4.80 -1.77 -2.30
CA GLY A 26 -5.61 -2.02 -1.12
C GLY A 26 -5.98 -3.48 -0.91
N PHE A 27 -5.32 -4.42 -1.55
CA PHE A 27 -5.68 -5.86 -1.48
C PHE A 27 -7.13 -6.11 -1.91
N GLY A 28 -7.61 -5.34 -2.88
CA GLY A 28 -8.97 -5.41 -3.39
C GLY A 28 -9.98 -4.50 -2.68
N ASP A 29 -9.55 -3.76 -1.66
CA ASP A 29 -10.38 -2.79 -0.96
C ASP A 29 -9.70 -1.43 -0.96
N GLY A 30 -10.25 -0.46 -1.69
CA GLY A 30 -9.68 0.88 -1.80
C GLY A 30 -9.64 1.67 -0.51
N GLN A 31 -10.35 1.25 0.54
CA GLN A 31 -10.23 1.88 1.85
C GLN A 31 -8.90 1.58 2.52
N ASN A 32 -8.19 0.54 2.12
CA ASN A 32 -6.80 0.31 2.51
C ASN A 32 -5.90 1.26 1.73
N ALA A 33 -5.72 2.48 2.24
CA ALA A 33 -5.06 3.54 1.49
C ALA A 33 -3.54 3.37 1.39
N TYR A 34 -2.91 2.85 2.45
CA TYR A 34 -1.46 2.65 2.49
C TYR A 34 -1.10 1.27 3.03
N ALA A 35 0.00 0.72 2.50
CA ALA A 35 0.78 -0.30 3.18
C ALA A 35 1.66 0.43 4.21
N HIS A 36 1.12 0.70 5.38
CA HIS A 36 1.74 1.57 6.38
C HIS A 36 3.06 1.01 6.92
N SER A 37 3.09 -0.28 7.17
CA SER A 37 4.29 -0.96 7.65
C SER A 37 4.32 -2.39 7.16
N MET A 38 5.52 -2.93 7.05
CA MET A 38 5.73 -4.30 6.61
C MET A 38 6.78 -4.97 7.48
N ALA A 39 6.61 -6.27 7.70
CA ALA A 39 7.57 -7.08 8.44
C ALA A 39 7.62 -8.48 7.86
N TRP A 40 8.83 -9.02 7.77
CA TRP A 40 9.06 -10.40 7.39
C TRP A 40 9.16 -11.25 8.65
N PHE A 41 8.36 -12.31 8.74
CA PHE A 41 8.37 -13.19 9.89
C PHE A 41 8.00 -14.61 9.50
N LYS A 42 8.86 -15.57 9.85
CA LYS A 42 8.66 -17.00 9.63
C LYS A 42 8.22 -17.36 8.20
N GLY A 43 8.90 -16.77 7.24
CA GLY A 43 8.67 -17.09 5.83
C GLY A 43 7.48 -16.37 5.18
N HIS A 44 6.87 -15.42 5.88
CA HIS A 44 5.76 -14.64 5.37
C HIS A 44 6.04 -13.15 5.46
N LEU A 45 5.50 -12.40 4.53
CA LEU A 45 5.47 -10.94 4.60
C LEU A 45 4.13 -10.50 5.20
N TYR A 46 4.21 -9.71 6.26
CA TYR A 46 3.05 -9.11 6.90
C TYR A 46 2.98 -7.65 6.51
N VAL A 47 1.81 -7.20 6.10
CA VAL A 47 1.57 -5.82 5.69
C VAL A 47 0.41 -5.27 6.51
N ALA A 48 0.67 -4.22 7.25
CA ALA A 48 -0.35 -3.49 7.98
C ALA A 48 -0.85 -2.32 7.15
N THR A 49 -2.14 -2.11 7.15
CA THR A 49 -2.79 -1.06 6.36
C THR A 49 -3.23 0.10 7.21
N THR A 50 -3.40 1.26 6.59
CA THR A 50 -4.22 2.34 7.12
C THR A 50 -5.52 2.38 6.33
N ARG A 51 -6.63 2.63 7.02
CA ARG A 51 -7.95 2.61 6.40
C ARG A 51 -8.68 3.92 6.58
N GLY A 52 -9.56 4.22 5.63
CA GLY A 52 -10.49 5.34 5.76
C GLY A 52 -9.87 6.73 5.67
N ASN A 53 -8.68 6.85 5.12
CA ASN A 53 -8.00 8.15 5.00
C ASN A 53 -8.81 9.16 4.18
N PHE A 54 -9.34 8.75 3.04
CA PHE A 54 -10.12 9.64 2.18
C PHE A 54 -11.44 10.07 2.81
N PRO A 55 -12.25 9.18 3.41
CA PRO A 55 -13.44 9.61 4.15
C PRO A 55 -13.15 10.61 5.26
N PHE A 56 -12.07 10.41 6.02
CA PHE A 56 -11.66 11.37 7.04
C PHE A 56 -11.23 12.71 6.45
N MET A 57 -10.49 12.70 5.37
CA MET A 57 -10.07 13.92 4.69
C MET A 57 -11.29 14.71 4.22
N LYS A 58 -12.25 14.03 3.60
CA LYS A 58 -13.47 14.66 3.13
C LYS A 58 -14.28 15.27 4.29
N ALA A 59 -14.37 14.57 5.42
CA ALA A 59 -15.17 14.99 6.56
C ALA A 59 -14.51 16.11 7.38
N ARG A 60 -13.18 16.17 7.40
CA ARG A 60 -12.44 17.01 8.34
C ARG A 60 -11.64 18.14 7.71
N LEU A 61 -11.31 18.04 6.43
CA LEU A 61 -10.47 19.03 5.74
C LEU A 61 -11.29 19.75 4.67
N PRO A 62 -11.03 21.06 4.46
CA PRO A 62 -11.74 21.84 3.44
C PRO A 62 -11.13 21.55 2.04
N ILE A 63 -11.15 20.31 1.63
CA ILE A 63 -10.64 19.88 0.32
C ILE A 63 -11.80 19.84 -0.66
N GLY A 64 -11.75 20.71 -1.66
CA GLY A 64 -12.77 20.82 -2.69
C GLY A 64 -12.57 19.82 -3.82
N MET A 65 -12.80 18.54 -3.56
CA MET A 65 -12.79 17.50 -4.58
C MET A 65 -14.23 17.08 -4.89
N ASP A 66 -14.58 17.08 -6.17
CA ASP A 66 -15.92 16.64 -6.60
C ASP A 66 -16.04 15.12 -6.65
N VAL A 67 -14.92 14.46 -6.93
CA VAL A 67 -14.86 13.00 -7.06
C VAL A 67 -13.78 12.45 -6.13
N TRP A 68 -14.15 11.45 -5.34
CA TRP A 68 -13.25 10.76 -4.43
C TRP A 68 -12.98 9.34 -4.95
N PRO A 69 -11.75 8.82 -4.79
CA PRO A 69 -11.38 7.51 -5.36
C PRO A 69 -12.05 6.32 -4.67
N VAL A 70 -12.69 6.55 -3.53
CA VAL A 70 -13.38 5.52 -2.76
C VAL A 70 -14.67 6.09 -2.18
N GLU A 71 -15.53 5.22 -1.68
CA GLU A 71 -16.74 5.63 -0.97
C GLU A 71 -16.39 6.47 0.25
N CYS A 72 -16.97 7.67 0.31
CA CYS A 72 -16.78 8.62 1.41
C CYS A 72 -18.11 9.05 1.96
N PRO A 73 -18.73 8.27 2.88
CA PRO A 73 -19.97 8.67 3.53
C PRO A 73 -19.77 9.92 4.38
N ALA A 74 -20.86 10.61 4.69
CA ALA A 74 -20.82 11.81 5.51
C ALA A 74 -20.22 11.56 6.88
N ASP A 75 -20.52 10.41 7.47
CA ASP A 75 -19.86 9.92 8.69
C ASP A 75 -18.88 8.83 8.34
N PRO A 76 -17.56 9.07 8.48
CA PRO A 76 -16.54 8.07 8.18
C PRO A 76 -16.70 6.77 8.98
N TYR A 77 -17.28 6.86 10.18
CA TYR A 77 -17.48 5.69 11.04
C TYR A 77 -18.61 4.76 10.57
N ASP A 78 -19.35 5.14 9.53
CA ASP A 78 -20.26 4.21 8.85
C ASP A 78 -19.51 3.11 8.07
N LEU A 79 -18.20 3.29 7.89
CA LEU A 79 -17.32 2.29 7.28
C LEU A 79 -16.55 1.51 8.35
N ASP A 80 -16.09 0.33 7.99
CA ASP A 80 -15.16 -0.40 8.83
C ASP A 80 -13.78 0.26 8.75
N MET A 81 -13.43 0.98 9.81
CA MET A 81 -12.20 1.76 9.91
C MET A 81 -11.06 1.00 10.56
N ARG A 82 -11.28 -0.25 10.95
CA ARG A 82 -10.25 -1.04 11.62
C ARG A 82 -9.12 -1.36 10.65
N ALA A 83 -7.88 -1.11 11.06
CA ALA A 83 -6.71 -1.48 10.29
C ALA A 83 -6.68 -2.98 10.04
N GLU A 84 -6.12 -3.37 8.92
CA GLU A 84 -5.98 -4.78 8.55
C GLU A 84 -4.52 -5.17 8.52
N ILE A 85 -4.25 -6.43 8.81
CA ILE A 85 -2.94 -7.04 8.62
C ILE A 85 -3.09 -8.15 7.60
N TRP A 86 -2.40 -8.00 6.49
CA TRP A 86 -2.38 -8.97 5.42
C TRP A 86 -1.09 -9.77 5.46
N ARG A 87 -1.16 -11.03 5.09
CA ARG A 87 -0.01 -11.93 5.05
C ARG A 87 0.16 -12.46 3.64
N TYR A 88 1.39 -12.40 3.17
CA TYR A 88 1.77 -12.96 1.89
C TYR A 88 2.74 -14.11 2.07
N ASP A 89 2.44 -15.25 1.43
CA ASP A 89 3.31 -16.42 1.36
C ASP A 89 3.94 -16.47 -0.03
N PRO A 90 5.23 -16.17 -0.16
CA PRO A 90 5.88 -16.17 -1.47
C PRO A 90 6.01 -17.56 -2.10
N LEU A 91 5.98 -18.63 -1.30
CA LEU A 91 6.05 -19.99 -1.82
C LEU A 91 4.75 -20.39 -2.51
N ARG A 92 3.63 -19.88 -2.03
CA ARG A 92 2.30 -20.12 -2.59
C ARG A 92 1.82 -19.00 -3.49
N ASP A 93 2.49 -17.86 -3.45
CA ASP A 93 2.08 -16.64 -4.15
C ASP A 93 0.67 -16.17 -3.76
N GLU A 94 0.38 -16.24 -2.46
CA GLU A 94 -0.92 -15.82 -1.94
C GLU A 94 -0.83 -15.21 -0.53
#